data_3c5ba90d92429e6f2997c728e8560cd1
#
_entry.id   3c5ba90d92429e6f2997c728e8560cd1
#
_cell.length_a   1.000
_cell.length_b   1.000
_cell.length_c   1.000
_cell.angle_alpha   90.00
_cell.angle_beta   90.00
_cell.angle_gamma   90.00
#
_symmetry.space_group_name_H-M   'P 1'
#
loop_
_entity.id
_entity.type
_entity.pdbx_description
1 polymer ?
#
loop_
_entity_poly.entity_id
_entity_poly.type
_entity_poly.pdbx_seq_one_letter_code
_entity_poly.pdbx_strand_id
1 'polypeptide(L)'
;MRVGFIQTNPVFADIGSNLARVEALLTRERADLMVLPELFSTGYLFLNRKEALTLGEPIPEGPTTQSLIRAAKQHQTAIVAGIAERDGEKTYNSAVIIGPGGYLGKYRKTHLFDTEKNCFDPGDLPLNVFEIGSVRIGIMICFDWRFPETARTLALAGADLIAHPSNLVLPHCPQAMITRCLENRVFAITADRTGVEERVHGHPLHFIGQSQVVDPDGNVLYRASKNDEEVRVVEIDINKARDKSINSKNDLFEDRRHDLYSL
;
A
#
# COMPACT_ATOMS: atom_id res chain seq x y z
N MET A 1 -1.79 18.63 -3.80
CA MET A 1 -1.91 17.30 -4.44
C MET A 1 -3.16 16.60 -3.91
N ARG A 2 -3.94 15.99 -4.79
CA ARG A 2 -5.12 15.21 -4.40
C ARG A 2 -4.75 13.74 -4.29
N VAL A 3 -4.86 13.17 -3.11
CA VAL A 3 -4.47 11.77 -2.86
C VAL A 3 -5.60 11.00 -2.18
N GLY A 4 -5.69 9.71 -2.45
CA GLY A 4 -6.78 8.94 -1.90
C GLY A 4 -6.55 7.43 -1.89
N PHE A 5 -7.57 6.73 -1.44
CA PHE A 5 -7.62 5.28 -1.39
C PHE A 5 -8.95 4.75 -1.96
N ILE A 6 -8.92 3.50 -2.32
CA ILE A 6 -10.11 2.69 -2.59
C ILE A 6 -10.12 1.56 -1.56
N GLN A 7 -11.17 1.50 -0.72
CA GLN A 7 -11.48 0.40 0.18
C GLN A 7 -12.46 -0.53 -0.50
N THR A 8 -12.09 -1.81 -0.67
CA THR A 8 -12.90 -2.80 -1.40
C THR A 8 -13.13 -4.06 -0.58
N ASN A 9 -14.06 -4.90 -1.04
CA ASN A 9 -14.27 -6.25 -0.55
C ASN A 9 -14.09 -7.25 -1.72
N PRO A 10 -12.85 -7.60 -2.09
CA PRO A 10 -12.59 -8.49 -3.21
C PRO A 10 -13.09 -9.93 -2.93
N VAL A 11 -13.58 -10.58 -3.96
CA VAL A 11 -13.93 -12.00 -3.93
C VAL A 11 -12.70 -12.82 -4.33
N PHE A 12 -12.38 -13.84 -3.54
CA PHE A 12 -11.19 -14.67 -3.80
C PHE A 12 -11.25 -15.32 -5.18
N ALA A 13 -10.16 -15.22 -5.94
CA ALA A 13 -9.95 -15.75 -7.30
C ALA A 13 -10.88 -15.19 -8.38
N ASP A 14 -11.77 -14.25 -8.09
CA ASP A 14 -12.61 -13.58 -9.10
C ASP A 14 -11.95 -12.29 -9.61
N ILE A 15 -10.80 -12.48 -10.29
CA ILE A 15 -9.95 -11.36 -10.76
C ILE A 15 -10.75 -10.41 -11.67
N GLY A 16 -11.60 -10.96 -12.55
CA GLY A 16 -12.37 -10.16 -13.50
C GLY A 16 -13.35 -9.20 -12.83
N SER A 17 -14.14 -9.70 -11.89
CA SER A 17 -15.11 -8.88 -11.14
C SER A 17 -14.42 -7.88 -10.22
N ASN A 18 -13.31 -8.29 -9.55
CA ASN A 18 -12.55 -7.40 -8.68
C ASN A 18 -11.93 -6.23 -9.47
N LEU A 19 -11.37 -6.49 -10.64
CA LEU A 19 -10.86 -5.45 -11.55
C LEU A 19 -11.96 -4.50 -12.02
N ALA A 20 -13.06 -5.04 -12.53
CA ALA A 20 -14.19 -4.24 -12.99
C ALA A 20 -14.75 -3.34 -11.86
N ARG A 21 -14.78 -3.87 -10.62
CA ARG A 21 -15.19 -3.12 -9.45
C ARG A 21 -14.27 -1.93 -9.18
N VAL A 22 -12.96 -2.15 -9.20
CA VAL A 22 -11.97 -1.08 -8.98
C VAL A 22 -12.03 -0.04 -10.10
N GLU A 23 -12.15 -0.46 -11.36
CA GLU A 23 -12.29 0.46 -12.50
C GLU A 23 -13.53 1.36 -12.33
N ALA A 24 -14.68 0.80 -11.90
CA ALA A 24 -15.88 1.59 -11.61
C ALA A 24 -15.67 2.55 -10.43
N LEU A 25 -14.93 2.16 -9.40
CA LEU A 25 -14.64 3.00 -8.23
C LEU A 25 -13.69 4.14 -8.56
N LEU A 26 -12.68 3.92 -9.44
CA LEU A 26 -11.76 4.96 -9.91
C LEU A 26 -12.46 6.11 -10.65
N THR A 27 -13.66 5.89 -11.19
CA THR A 27 -14.42 6.96 -11.85
C THR A 27 -15.09 7.93 -10.89
N ARG A 28 -15.24 7.58 -9.60
CA ARG A 28 -16.03 8.35 -8.64
C ARG A 28 -15.38 9.64 -8.18
N GLU A 29 -14.06 9.61 -8.01
CA GLU A 29 -13.28 10.76 -7.57
C GLU A 29 -11.99 10.90 -8.36
N ARG A 30 -11.63 12.14 -8.71
CA ARG A 30 -10.34 12.42 -9.36
C ARG A 30 -9.25 12.58 -8.31
N ALA A 31 -8.11 11.93 -8.52
CA ALA A 31 -6.94 12.04 -7.66
C ALA A 31 -5.67 12.12 -8.51
N ASP A 32 -4.60 12.67 -7.95
CA ASP A 32 -3.25 12.60 -8.54
C ASP A 32 -2.61 11.24 -8.21
N LEU A 33 -2.95 10.68 -7.03
CA LEU A 33 -2.52 9.35 -6.57
C LEU A 33 -3.69 8.62 -5.90
N MET A 34 -3.90 7.36 -6.29
CA MET A 34 -4.85 6.45 -5.67
C MET A 34 -4.14 5.19 -5.17
N VAL A 35 -4.37 4.79 -3.92
CA VAL A 35 -3.85 3.56 -3.34
C VAL A 35 -4.97 2.54 -3.22
N LEU A 36 -4.71 1.32 -3.68
CA LEU A 36 -5.59 0.16 -3.64
C LEU A 36 -5.10 -0.84 -2.59
N PRO A 37 -5.96 -1.74 -2.08
CA PRO A 37 -5.57 -2.74 -1.10
C PRO A 37 -4.51 -3.73 -1.60
N GLU A 38 -3.91 -4.44 -0.66
CA GLU A 38 -3.06 -5.61 -0.88
C GLU A 38 -3.86 -6.72 -1.57
N LEU A 39 -3.27 -7.37 -2.58
CA LEU A 39 -3.88 -8.50 -3.30
C LEU A 39 -5.33 -8.21 -3.77
N PHE A 40 -5.60 -6.97 -4.16
CA PHE A 40 -6.96 -6.45 -4.40
C PHE A 40 -7.69 -7.21 -5.52
N SER A 41 -6.96 -7.79 -6.47
CA SER A 41 -7.54 -8.50 -7.61
C SER A 41 -7.81 -9.98 -7.32
N THR A 42 -7.02 -10.60 -6.45
CA THR A 42 -7.08 -12.04 -6.19
C THR A 42 -7.84 -12.41 -4.92
N GLY A 43 -8.00 -11.48 -3.95
CA GLY A 43 -8.32 -11.82 -2.57
C GLY A 43 -7.05 -12.23 -1.80
N TYR A 44 -7.18 -12.51 -0.49
CA TYR A 44 -6.04 -12.61 0.41
C TYR A 44 -5.70 -14.04 0.86
N LEU A 45 -6.72 -14.85 1.19
CA LEU A 45 -6.51 -16.12 1.88
C LEU A 45 -6.10 -17.25 0.93
N PHE A 46 -4.87 -17.22 0.48
CA PHE A 46 -4.25 -18.34 -0.25
C PHE A 46 -4.03 -19.52 0.70
N LEU A 47 -4.39 -20.71 0.28
CA LEU A 47 -4.24 -21.94 1.11
C LEU A 47 -2.90 -22.63 0.89
N ASN A 48 -2.25 -22.40 -0.23
CA ASN A 48 -0.99 -23.04 -0.57
C ASN A 48 -0.28 -22.32 -1.74
N ARG A 49 1.00 -22.68 -1.94
CA ARG A 49 1.84 -22.12 -3.00
C ARG A 49 1.29 -22.35 -4.41
N LYS A 50 0.62 -23.49 -4.63
CA LYS A 50 0.04 -23.79 -5.97
C LYS A 50 -1.02 -22.77 -6.37
N GLU A 51 -1.85 -22.33 -5.43
CA GLU A 51 -2.82 -21.25 -5.68
C GLU A 51 -2.10 -19.94 -6.02
N ALA A 52 -1.06 -19.58 -5.25
CA ALA A 52 -0.28 -18.38 -5.51
C ALA A 52 0.41 -18.42 -6.89
N LEU A 53 0.95 -19.57 -7.32
CA LEU A 53 1.48 -19.76 -8.66
C LEU A 53 0.42 -19.67 -9.76
N THR A 54 -0.81 -20.14 -9.48
CA THR A 54 -1.90 -20.16 -10.46
C THR A 54 -2.52 -18.77 -10.64
N LEU A 55 -2.73 -18.03 -9.55
CA LEU A 55 -3.39 -16.73 -9.56
C LEU A 55 -2.40 -15.57 -9.70
N GLY A 56 -1.12 -15.82 -9.40
CA GLY A 56 -0.06 -14.83 -9.56
C GLY A 56 0.26 -14.56 -11.02
N GLU A 57 0.57 -13.32 -11.34
CA GLU A 57 0.90 -12.85 -12.68
C GLU A 57 2.31 -12.26 -12.77
N PRO A 58 2.95 -12.30 -13.97
CA PRO A 58 4.20 -11.58 -14.17
C PRO A 58 3.96 -10.08 -14.11
N ILE A 59 4.89 -9.34 -13.53
CA ILE A 59 4.85 -7.88 -13.47
C ILE A 59 5.99 -7.33 -14.32
N PRO A 60 5.70 -6.41 -15.28
CA PRO A 60 4.44 -5.70 -15.49
C PRO A 60 3.51 -6.31 -16.56
N GLU A 61 3.80 -7.45 -17.16
CA GLU A 61 3.12 -7.99 -18.33
C GLU A 61 1.75 -8.60 -18.04
N GLY A 62 1.46 -8.90 -16.77
CA GLY A 62 0.24 -9.56 -16.36
C GLY A 62 -1.03 -8.73 -16.55
N PRO A 63 -2.19 -9.40 -16.66
CA PRO A 63 -3.46 -8.75 -17.04
C PRO A 63 -3.91 -7.68 -16.04
N THR A 64 -3.72 -7.89 -14.74
CA THR A 64 -4.06 -6.91 -13.70
C THR A 64 -3.23 -5.64 -13.85
N THR A 65 -1.89 -5.79 -13.95
CA THR A 65 -0.98 -4.66 -14.13
C THR A 65 -1.29 -3.91 -15.43
N GLN A 66 -1.56 -4.62 -16.52
CA GLN A 66 -1.93 -4.00 -17.79
C GLN A 66 -3.28 -3.26 -17.73
N SER A 67 -4.26 -3.75 -16.96
CA SER A 67 -5.53 -3.04 -16.72
C SER A 67 -5.30 -1.77 -15.94
N LEU A 68 -4.48 -1.81 -14.89
CA LEU A 68 -4.13 -0.63 -14.09
C LEU A 68 -3.36 0.42 -14.91
N ILE A 69 -2.48 0.01 -15.84
CA ILE A 69 -1.79 0.92 -16.77
C ILE A 69 -2.80 1.67 -17.65
N ARG A 70 -3.79 0.95 -18.20
CA ARG A 70 -4.86 1.60 -18.98
C ARG A 70 -5.68 2.57 -18.13
N ALA A 71 -6.06 2.15 -16.91
CA ALA A 71 -6.82 2.98 -15.98
C ALA A 71 -6.04 4.24 -15.58
N ALA A 72 -4.76 4.12 -15.22
CA ALA A 72 -3.90 5.25 -14.85
C ALA A 72 -3.81 6.28 -15.97
N LYS A 73 -3.65 5.81 -17.21
CA LYS A 73 -3.63 6.68 -18.40
C LYS A 73 -5.00 7.33 -18.66
N GLN A 74 -6.07 6.58 -18.57
CA GLN A 74 -7.44 7.08 -18.82
C GLN A 74 -7.85 8.15 -17.80
N HIS A 75 -7.57 7.91 -16.52
CA HIS A 75 -7.96 8.80 -15.43
C HIS A 75 -6.91 9.87 -15.12
N GLN A 76 -5.73 9.84 -15.77
CA GLN A 76 -4.59 10.72 -15.49
C GLN A 76 -4.23 10.69 -13.99
N THR A 77 -4.27 9.50 -13.37
CA THR A 77 -4.08 9.23 -11.95
C THR A 77 -2.94 8.22 -11.78
N ALA A 78 -2.01 8.49 -10.88
CA ALA A 78 -1.07 7.46 -10.47
C ALA A 78 -1.76 6.43 -9.55
N ILE A 79 -1.38 5.16 -9.64
CA ILE A 79 -1.99 4.06 -8.89
C ILE A 79 -0.90 3.25 -8.20
N VAL A 80 -1.08 3.01 -6.89
CA VAL A 80 -0.33 1.97 -6.16
C VAL A 80 -1.31 0.86 -5.78
N ALA A 81 -0.99 -0.38 -6.11
CA ALA A 81 -1.91 -1.51 -5.92
C ALA A 81 -1.18 -2.80 -5.54
N GLY A 82 -1.71 -3.53 -4.55
CA GLY A 82 -1.18 -4.83 -4.13
C GLY A 82 -1.62 -5.95 -5.08
N ILE A 83 -0.68 -6.77 -5.56
CA ILE A 83 -0.88 -7.80 -6.58
C ILE A 83 -0.18 -9.10 -6.17
N ALA A 84 -0.77 -10.25 -6.47
CA ALA A 84 -0.08 -11.53 -6.43
C ALA A 84 0.88 -11.62 -7.62
N GLU A 85 2.17 -11.65 -7.36
CA GLU A 85 3.23 -11.73 -8.38
C GLU A 85 3.69 -13.17 -8.56
N ARG A 86 3.91 -13.57 -9.82
CA ARG A 86 4.66 -14.78 -10.17
C ARG A 86 5.89 -14.39 -10.98
N ASP A 87 7.06 -14.86 -10.52
CA ASP A 87 8.34 -14.68 -11.18
C ASP A 87 9.02 -16.04 -11.33
N GLY A 88 8.81 -16.68 -12.49
CA GLY A 88 9.17 -18.06 -12.72
C GLY A 88 8.44 -19.02 -11.77
N GLU A 89 9.20 -19.72 -10.90
CA GLU A 89 8.69 -20.61 -9.86
C GLU A 89 8.49 -19.93 -8.50
N LYS A 90 8.86 -18.66 -8.40
CA LYS A 90 8.67 -17.85 -7.20
C LYS A 90 7.35 -17.10 -7.23
N THR A 91 6.81 -16.88 -6.04
CA THR A 91 5.59 -16.08 -5.85
C THR A 91 5.82 -15.03 -4.80
N TYR A 92 5.33 -13.82 -5.02
CA TYR A 92 5.48 -12.72 -4.09
C TYR A 92 4.15 -12.01 -3.86
N ASN A 93 3.97 -11.52 -2.65
CA ASN A 93 2.99 -10.50 -2.35
C ASN A 93 3.63 -9.15 -2.70
N SER A 94 3.18 -8.53 -3.79
CA SER A 94 3.83 -7.36 -4.39
C SER A 94 2.90 -6.17 -4.48
N ALA A 95 3.45 -4.98 -4.57
CA ALA A 95 2.72 -3.78 -4.95
C ALA A 95 3.39 -3.14 -6.16
N VAL A 96 2.57 -2.73 -7.13
CA VAL A 96 3.01 -1.98 -8.30
C VAL A 96 2.75 -0.50 -8.10
N ILE A 97 3.59 0.34 -8.70
CA ILE A 97 3.35 1.76 -8.86
C ILE A 97 3.32 2.10 -10.35
N ILE A 98 2.26 2.78 -10.74
CA ILE A 98 1.94 3.09 -12.13
C ILE A 98 1.59 4.57 -12.20
N GLY A 99 2.21 5.30 -13.12
CA GLY A 99 1.84 6.68 -13.43
C GLY A 99 0.97 6.77 -14.68
N PRO A 100 0.46 7.95 -15.03
CA PRO A 100 -0.24 8.18 -16.31
C PRO A 100 0.60 7.83 -17.54
N GLY A 101 1.93 7.87 -17.41
CA GLY A 101 2.89 7.50 -18.46
C GLY A 101 3.16 6.00 -18.54
N GLY A 102 2.71 5.19 -17.59
CA GLY A 102 2.91 3.74 -17.56
C GLY A 102 3.48 3.22 -16.25
N TYR A 103 4.01 2.01 -16.30
CA TYR A 103 4.62 1.32 -15.17
C TYR A 103 5.90 2.02 -14.69
N LEU A 104 6.02 2.25 -13.37
CA LEU A 104 7.17 2.92 -12.75
C LEU A 104 8.03 1.94 -11.94
N GLY A 105 7.43 0.91 -11.36
CA GLY A 105 8.16 -0.07 -10.58
C GLY A 105 7.27 -0.93 -9.69
N LYS A 106 7.92 -1.75 -8.86
CA LYS A 106 7.27 -2.62 -7.88
C LYS A 106 8.04 -2.71 -6.59
N TYR A 107 7.34 -3.10 -5.54
CA TYR A 107 7.87 -3.50 -4.25
C TYR A 107 7.37 -4.91 -3.93
N ARG A 108 8.22 -5.77 -3.36
CA ARG A 108 7.88 -7.11 -2.87
C ARG A 108 7.84 -7.07 -1.34
N LYS A 109 6.74 -7.49 -0.75
CA LYS A 109 6.52 -7.48 0.70
C LYS A 109 7.65 -8.17 1.44
N THR A 110 8.35 -7.40 2.26
CA THR A 110 9.52 -7.89 3.01
C THR A 110 9.09 -8.77 4.18
N HIS A 111 8.01 -8.40 4.88
CA HIS A 111 7.57 -9.08 6.10
C HIS A 111 6.25 -9.81 5.85
N LEU A 112 6.34 -11.11 5.58
CA LEU A 112 5.17 -11.97 5.39
C LEU A 112 4.47 -12.24 6.72
N PHE A 113 3.13 -12.17 6.69
CA PHE A 113 2.28 -12.39 7.86
C PHE A 113 1.69 -13.80 7.86
N ASP A 114 1.83 -14.52 9.01
CA ASP A 114 1.19 -15.81 9.27
C ASP A 114 1.34 -16.82 8.10
N THR A 115 0.23 -17.29 7.57
CA THR A 115 0.16 -18.30 6.50
C THR A 115 0.68 -17.82 5.14
N GLU A 116 0.89 -16.51 4.94
CA GLU A 116 1.56 -16.00 3.74
C GLU A 116 2.91 -16.68 3.49
N LYS A 117 3.62 -17.06 4.56
CA LYS A 117 4.91 -17.77 4.50
C LYS A 117 4.85 -19.13 3.82
N ASN A 118 3.66 -19.72 3.73
CA ASN A 118 3.43 -21.00 3.04
C ASN A 118 3.13 -20.81 1.54
N CYS A 119 2.81 -19.57 1.14
CA CYS A 119 2.29 -19.24 -0.19
C CYS A 119 3.26 -18.38 -0.99
N PHE A 120 3.94 -17.44 -0.34
CA PHE A 120 4.79 -16.44 -0.96
C PHE A 120 6.23 -16.53 -0.46
N ASP A 121 7.15 -16.13 -1.32
CA ASP A 121 8.56 -15.90 -0.97
C ASP A 121 8.70 -14.51 -0.31
N PRO A 122 9.60 -14.34 0.68
CA PRO A 122 9.91 -13.02 1.21
C PRO A 122 10.45 -12.10 0.11
N GLY A 123 10.10 -10.82 0.18
CA GLY A 123 10.59 -9.82 -0.76
C GLY A 123 12.11 -9.72 -0.76
N ASP A 124 12.68 -9.62 -1.95
CA ASP A 124 14.12 -9.59 -2.23
C ASP A 124 14.55 -8.27 -2.91
N LEU A 125 13.65 -7.29 -3.00
CA LEU A 125 13.93 -5.97 -3.55
C LEU A 125 14.23 -4.97 -2.42
N PRO A 126 15.13 -4.00 -2.66
CA PRO A 126 15.37 -2.93 -1.71
C PRO A 126 14.12 -2.04 -1.52
N LEU A 127 14.07 -1.36 -0.37
CA LEU A 127 13.05 -0.36 -0.06
C LEU A 127 13.35 0.92 -0.89
N ASN A 128 12.79 0.98 -2.09
CA ASN A 128 12.98 2.08 -3.02
C ASN A 128 11.88 3.13 -2.88
N VAL A 129 12.23 4.35 -3.27
CA VAL A 129 11.31 5.47 -3.43
C VAL A 129 11.11 5.74 -4.92
N PHE A 130 9.86 5.97 -5.31
CA PHE A 130 9.44 6.21 -6.69
C PHE A 130 8.98 7.65 -6.86
N GLU A 131 9.15 8.22 -8.05
CA GLU A 131 8.76 9.60 -8.32
C GLU A 131 7.49 9.68 -9.18
N ILE A 132 6.54 10.49 -8.73
CA ILE A 132 5.36 10.91 -9.49
C ILE A 132 5.37 12.44 -9.53
N GLY A 133 5.76 12.99 -10.69
CA GLY A 133 6.06 14.41 -10.78
C GLY A 133 7.20 14.78 -9.84
N SER A 134 6.95 15.70 -8.91
CA SER A 134 7.92 16.10 -7.88
C SER A 134 7.75 15.38 -6.55
N VAL A 135 6.82 14.43 -6.44
CA VAL A 135 6.50 13.74 -5.18
C VAL A 135 7.18 12.39 -5.12
N ARG A 136 7.82 12.09 -4.00
CA ARG A 136 8.55 10.85 -3.75
C ARG A 136 7.72 9.91 -2.88
N ILE A 137 7.44 8.73 -3.42
CA ILE A 137 6.52 7.75 -2.83
C ILE A 137 7.27 6.51 -2.42
N GLY A 138 7.25 6.18 -1.13
CA GLY A 138 7.65 4.90 -0.59
C GLY A 138 6.47 3.93 -0.57
N ILE A 139 6.74 2.63 -0.68
CA ILE A 139 5.70 1.59 -0.61
C ILE A 139 6.01 0.64 0.54
N MET A 140 4.99 0.38 1.36
CA MET A 140 4.93 -0.69 2.35
C MET A 140 3.70 -1.54 2.05
N ILE A 141 3.71 -2.82 2.47
CA ILE A 141 2.52 -3.68 2.33
C ILE A 141 2.14 -4.23 3.70
N CYS A 142 0.90 -3.96 4.12
CA CYS A 142 0.23 -4.56 5.29
C CYS A 142 1.18 -4.70 6.50
N PHE A 143 1.58 -5.91 6.87
CA PHE A 143 2.38 -6.23 8.06
C PHE A 143 3.72 -5.48 8.16
N ASP A 144 4.25 -4.91 7.08
CA ASP A 144 5.45 -4.04 7.11
C ASP A 144 5.28 -2.87 8.10
N TRP A 145 4.04 -2.43 8.39
CA TRP A 145 3.77 -1.39 9.38
C TRP A 145 4.32 -1.71 10.78
N ARG A 146 4.44 -3.01 11.09
CA ARG A 146 4.91 -3.48 12.41
C ARG A 146 6.38 -3.15 12.65
N PHE A 147 7.14 -2.98 11.57
CA PHE A 147 8.58 -2.76 11.58
C PHE A 147 8.88 -1.27 11.34
N PRO A 148 9.24 -0.51 12.40
CA PRO A 148 9.56 0.91 12.25
C PRO A 148 10.71 1.16 11.26
N GLU A 149 11.60 0.19 11.10
CA GLU A 149 12.72 0.22 10.15
C GLU A 149 12.24 0.45 8.71
N THR A 150 11.10 -0.15 8.32
CA THR A 150 10.57 -0.01 6.96
C THR A 150 10.20 1.44 6.67
N ALA A 151 9.38 2.05 7.52
CA ALA A 151 8.98 3.45 7.35
C ALA A 151 10.17 4.41 7.47
N ARG A 152 11.09 4.15 8.42
CA ARG A 152 12.29 4.96 8.62
C ARG A 152 13.22 4.88 7.39
N THR A 153 13.45 3.71 6.83
CA THR A 153 14.29 3.55 5.64
C THR A 153 13.73 4.31 4.46
N LEU A 154 12.41 4.19 4.19
CA LEU A 154 11.76 4.94 3.12
C LEU A 154 11.85 6.46 3.34
N ALA A 155 11.62 6.92 4.57
CA ALA A 155 11.71 8.33 4.91
C ALA A 155 13.13 8.89 4.74
N LEU A 156 14.15 8.13 5.16
CA LEU A 156 15.56 8.50 4.96
C LEU A 156 16.00 8.46 3.49
N ALA A 157 15.40 7.56 2.69
CA ALA A 157 15.53 7.58 1.23
C ALA A 157 14.80 8.76 0.58
N GLY A 158 14.11 9.57 1.40
CA GLY A 158 13.46 10.82 1.04
C GLY A 158 12.02 10.69 0.57
N ALA A 159 11.29 9.66 0.99
CA ALA A 159 9.86 9.59 0.74
C ALA A 159 9.14 10.78 1.37
N ASP A 160 8.28 11.41 0.59
CA ASP A 160 7.33 12.44 1.05
C ASP A 160 6.03 11.76 1.56
N LEU A 161 5.69 10.61 0.97
CA LEU A 161 4.45 9.87 1.21
C LEU A 161 4.72 8.37 1.17
N ILE A 162 4.08 7.64 2.08
CA ILE A 162 4.05 6.18 2.11
C ILE A 162 2.69 5.69 1.60
N ALA A 163 2.69 4.95 0.49
CA ALA A 163 1.55 4.20 0.01
C ALA A 163 1.55 2.81 0.67
N HIS A 164 0.45 2.44 1.29
CA HIS A 164 0.37 1.26 2.16
C HIS A 164 -0.86 0.39 1.81
N PRO A 165 -0.81 -0.40 0.71
CA PRO A 165 -1.76 -1.48 0.43
C PRO A 165 -1.84 -2.47 1.59
N SER A 166 -3.06 -2.83 2.02
CA SER A 166 -3.23 -3.65 3.24
C SER A 166 -4.44 -4.58 3.17
N ASN A 167 -4.35 -5.66 3.96
CA ASN A 167 -5.46 -6.57 4.31
C ASN A 167 -5.40 -6.81 5.83
N LEU A 168 -5.82 -5.82 6.60
CA LEU A 168 -5.66 -5.79 8.05
C LEU A 168 -6.72 -6.63 8.75
N VAL A 169 -6.26 -7.55 9.58
CA VAL A 169 -7.11 -8.38 10.46
C VAL A 169 -6.91 -8.04 11.95
N LEU A 170 -5.88 -7.24 12.29
CA LEU A 170 -5.58 -6.80 13.65
C LEU A 170 -5.84 -5.29 13.80
N PRO A 171 -6.39 -4.82 14.93
CA PRO A 171 -6.87 -3.45 15.10
C PRO A 171 -5.76 -2.39 15.28
N HIS A 172 -4.49 -2.78 15.32
CA HIS A 172 -3.41 -1.90 15.78
C HIS A 172 -2.82 -1.00 14.69
N CYS A 173 -2.88 -1.42 13.41
CA CYS A 173 -2.24 -0.72 12.30
C CYS A 173 -2.72 0.73 12.15
N PRO A 174 -4.04 1.05 12.16
CA PRO A 174 -4.49 2.42 11.99
C PRO A 174 -3.89 3.39 13.00
N GLN A 175 -3.68 2.95 14.24
CA GLN A 175 -3.06 3.76 15.28
C GLN A 175 -1.53 3.83 15.12
N ALA A 176 -0.89 2.70 14.76
CA ALA A 176 0.55 2.66 14.56
C ALA A 176 1.00 3.56 13.39
N MET A 177 0.23 3.63 12.31
CA MET A 177 0.55 4.48 11.17
C MET A 177 0.56 5.97 11.50
N ILE A 178 -0.20 6.42 12.50
CA ILE A 178 -0.10 7.78 13.03
C ILE A 178 1.31 8.03 13.58
N THR A 179 1.84 7.10 14.37
CA THR A 179 3.21 7.18 14.87
C THR A 179 4.23 7.12 13.74
N ARG A 180 4.03 6.24 12.72
CA ARG A 180 4.94 6.17 11.55
C ARG A 180 5.00 7.50 10.80
N CYS A 181 3.87 8.20 10.65
CA CYS A 181 3.85 9.53 10.03
C CYS A 181 4.57 10.56 10.90
N LEU A 182 4.26 10.61 12.19
CA LEU A 182 4.81 11.58 13.12
C LEU A 182 6.34 11.45 13.27
N GLU A 183 6.85 10.24 13.50
CA GLU A 183 8.28 9.98 13.73
C GLU A 183 9.15 10.13 12.48
N ASN A 184 8.55 10.16 11.28
CA ASN A 184 9.23 10.27 10.00
C ASN A 184 8.89 11.55 9.23
N ARG A 185 7.93 12.34 9.71
CA ARG A 185 7.35 13.50 9.03
C ARG A 185 7.05 13.20 7.56
N VAL A 186 6.21 12.19 7.35
CA VAL A 186 5.73 11.77 6.02
C VAL A 186 4.22 11.67 6.03
N PHE A 187 3.57 11.80 4.88
CA PHE A 187 2.18 11.37 4.73
C PHE A 187 2.11 9.85 4.64
N ALA A 188 0.98 9.26 5.01
CA ALA A 188 0.68 7.88 4.71
C ALA A 188 -0.76 7.71 4.22
N ILE A 189 -0.93 6.84 3.22
CA ILE A 189 -2.23 6.39 2.73
C ILE A 189 -2.29 4.89 2.93
N THR A 190 -3.07 4.44 3.90
CA THR A 190 -3.38 3.02 4.09
C THR A 190 -4.67 2.73 3.33
N ALA A 191 -4.59 1.85 2.34
CA ALA A 191 -5.75 1.31 1.65
C ALA A 191 -5.97 -0.13 2.12
N ASP A 192 -7.02 -0.33 2.88
CA ASP A 192 -7.39 -1.64 3.43
C ASP A 192 -8.60 -2.22 2.69
N ARG A 193 -8.80 -3.52 2.82
CA ARG A 193 -10.05 -4.16 2.44
C ARG A 193 -11.03 -4.23 3.60
N THR A 194 -12.28 -4.46 3.28
CA THR A 194 -13.35 -4.78 4.23
C THR A 194 -13.87 -6.19 4.00
N GLY A 195 -14.84 -6.61 4.82
CA GLY A 195 -15.56 -7.87 4.68
C GLY A 195 -14.91 -9.06 5.38
N VAL A 196 -15.33 -10.24 4.94
CA VAL A 196 -14.91 -11.54 5.52
C VAL A 196 -14.49 -12.46 4.39
N GLU A 197 -13.43 -13.20 4.61
CA GLU A 197 -12.98 -14.25 3.69
C GLU A 197 -12.82 -15.55 4.46
N GLU A 198 -13.62 -16.57 4.12
CA GLU A 198 -13.58 -17.90 4.72
C GLU A 198 -13.33 -18.94 3.63
N ARG A 199 -12.15 -19.54 3.65
CA ARG A 199 -11.73 -20.60 2.72
C ARG A 199 -11.48 -21.93 3.43
N VAL A 200 -11.36 -21.89 4.76
CA VAL A 200 -11.31 -23.05 5.64
C VAL A 200 -12.48 -22.95 6.59
N HIS A 201 -13.39 -23.93 6.56
CA HIS A 201 -14.60 -23.91 7.35
C HIS A 201 -14.31 -23.70 8.85
N GLY A 202 -15.00 -22.72 9.46
CA GLY A 202 -14.83 -22.36 10.86
C GLY A 202 -13.62 -21.43 11.15
N HIS A 203 -12.89 -20.98 10.11
CA HIS A 203 -11.73 -20.10 10.24
C HIS A 203 -11.83 -18.85 9.35
N PRO A 204 -12.86 -17.99 9.56
CA PRO A 204 -13.01 -16.76 8.77
C PRO A 204 -11.95 -15.74 9.17
N LEU A 205 -11.43 -15.01 8.18
CA LEU A 205 -10.68 -13.78 8.39
C LEU A 205 -11.62 -12.58 8.27
N HIS A 206 -11.65 -11.76 9.31
CA HIS A 206 -12.42 -10.52 9.33
C HIS A 206 -11.48 -9.34 9.10
N PHE A 207 -11.68 -8.61 8.01
CA PHE A 207 -10.89 -7.45 7.68
C PHE A 207 -11.49 -6.20 8.32
N ILE A 208 -10.61 -5.33 8.82
CA ILE A 208 -11.06 -4.21 9.68
C ILE A 208 -11.50 -2.96 8.92
N GLY A 209 -11.25 -2.89 7.60
CA GLY A 209 -11.45 -1.66 6.84
C GLY A 209 -10.62 -0.52 7.42
N GLN A 210 -11.25 0.64 7.66
CA GLN A 210 -10.60 1.79 8.25
C GLN A 210 -9.39 2.31 7.46
N SER A 211 -9.45 2.21 6.12
CA SER A 211 -8.50 2.89 5.25
C SER A 211 -8.36 4.35 5.66
N GLN A 212 -7.14 4.90 5.61
CA GLN A 212 -6.94 6.24 6.16
C GLN A 212 -5.85 7.02 5.42
N VAL A 213 -5.93 8.34 5.56
CA VAL A 213 -4.86 9.27 5.20
C VAL A 213 -4.40 9.99 6.46
N VAL A 214 -3.10 9.96 6.72
CA VAL A 214 -2.47 10.60 7.89
C VAL A 214 -1.43 11.60 7.41
N ASP A 215 -1.36 12.76 8.06
CA ASP A 215 -0.40 13.81 7.73
C ASP A 215 0.93 13.67 8.53
N PRO A 216 1.98 14.46 8.20
CA PRO A 216 3.27 14.42 8.88
C PRO A 216 3.23 14.83 10.37
N ASP A 217 2.18 15.48 10.82
CA ASP A 217 1.97 15.87 12.22
C ASP A 217 1.16 14.82 13.01
N GLY A 218 0.83 13.68 12.37
CA GLY A 218 0.08 12.59 12.98
C GLY A 218 -1.43 12.83 13.00
N ASN A 219 -1.95 13.83 12.28
CA ASN A 219 -3.38 14.05 12.17
C ASN A 219 -4.00 13.09 11.17
N VAL A 220 -5.10 12.45 11.55
CA VAL A 220 -5.91 11.65 10.64
C VAL A 220 -6.78 12.60 9.81
N LEU A 221 -6.40 12.82 8.55
CA LEU A 221 -7.14 13.68 7.63
C LEU A 221 -8.47 13.04 7.23
N TYR A 222 -8.49 11.72 7.09
CA TYR A 222 -9.68 10.92 6.89
C TYR A 222 -9.46 9.47 7.31
N ARG A 223 -10.51 8.84 7.83
CA ARG A 223 -10.56 7.39 8.09
C ARG A 223 -11.91 6.84 7.66
N ALA A 224 -11.88 5.79 6.82
CA ALA A 224 -13.06 5.12 6.31
C ALA A 224 -13.80 4.32 7.38
N SER A 225 -15.03 3.92 7.06
CA SER A 225 -15.81 2.98 7.86
C SER A 225 -15.13 1.61 7.95
N LYS A 226 -15.61 0.76 8.86
CA LYS A 226 -15.10 -0.60 9.00
C LYS A 226 -15.64 -1.56 7.95
N ASN A 227 -16.87 -1.33 7.49
CA ASN A 227 -17.64 -2.36 6.81
C ASN A 227 -17.98 -2.03 5.35
N ASP A 228 -17.91 -0.75 4.97
CA ASP A 228 -18.39 -0.32 3.66
C ASP A 228 -17.23 -0.19 2.66
N GLU A 229 -17.50 -0.48 1.40
CA GLU A 229 -16.61 -0.09 0.32
C GLU A 229 -16.65 1.43 0.15
N GLU A 230 -15.49 2.04 0.04
CA GLU A 230 -15.38 3.49 0.03
C GLU A 230 -14.25 3.96 -0.90
N VAL A 231 -14.50 5.06 -1.60
CA VAL A 231 -13.48 5.85 -2.27
C VAL A 231 -13.38 7.18 -1.56
N ARG A 232 -12.18 7.58 -1.21
CA ARG A 232 -11.96 8.88 -0.60
C ARG A 232 -10.71 9.55 -1.12
N VAL A 233 -10.84 10.83 -1.45
CA VAL A 233 -9.75 11.71 -1.86
C VAL A 233 -9.69 12.89 -0.89
N VAL A 234 -8.46 13.25 -0.50
CA VAL A 234 -8.17 14.44 0.31
C VAL A 234 -7.11 15.28 -0.40
N GLU A 235 -7.13 16.57 -0.14
CA GLU A 235 -6.08 17.46 -0.63
C GLU A 235 -4.98 17.61 0.42
N ILE A 236 -3.72 17.45 0.00
CA ILE A 236 -2.54 17.57 0.87
C ILE A 236 -1.54 18.59 0.31
N ASP A 237 -0.83 19.27 1.21
CA ASP A 237 0.37 20.04 0.88
C ASP A 237 1.60 19.20 1.15
N ILE A 238 2.19 18.65 0.09
CA ILE A 238 3.35 17.76 0.18
C ILE A 238 4.58 18.43 0.83
N ASN A 239 4.68 19.75 0.82
CA ASN A 239 5.80 20.47 1.44
C ASN A 239 5.87 20.26 2.94
N LYS A 240 4.75 19.96 3.60
CA LYS A 240 4.75 19.59 5.02
C LYS A 240 5.62 18.37 5.33
N ALA A 241 5.72 17.41 4.40
CA ALA A 241 6.56 16.23 4.58
C ALA A 241 8.05 16.53 4.35
N ARG A 242 8.38 17.59 3.63
CA ARG A 242 9.77 17.98 3.31
C ARG A 242 10.45 18.75 4.42
N ASP A 243 9.66 19.46 5.23
CA ASP A 243 10.15 20.11 6.43
C ASP A 243 10.27 19.09 7.56
N LYS A 244 11.50 18.74 7.95
CA LYS A 244 11.80 17.82 9.05
C LYS A 244 12.04 18.53 10.37
N SER A 245 11.99 19.86 10.37
CA SER A 245 12.16 20.68 11.57
C SER A 245 11.00 20.48 12.55
N ILE A 246 11.31 20.27 13.82
CA ILE A 246 10.33 20.26 14.91
C ILE A 246 10.20 21.66 15.52
N ASN A 247 11.31 22.37 15.59
CA ASN A 247 11.41 23.74 16.03
C ASN A 247 12.72 24.36 15.51
N SER A 248 13.04 25.60 15.92
CA SER A 248 14.23 26.32 15.45
C SER A 248 15.59 25.69 15.81
N LYS A 249 15.60 24.62 16.63
CA LYS A 249 16.83 23.98 17.11
C LYS A 249 16.87 22.47 16.85
N ASN A 250 15.75 21.86 16.50
CA ASN A 250 15.66 20.42 16.32
C ASN A 250 15.13 20.07 14.94
N ASP A 251 15.91 19.29 14.22
CA ASP A 251 15.52 18.60 13.01
C ASP A 251 15.51 17.09 13.24
N LEU A 252 14.44 16.45 12.83
CA LEU A 252 14.19 15.03 13.12
C LEU A 252 15.25 14.10 12.51
N PHE A 253 15.86 14.48 11.39
CA PHE A 253 16.82 13.64 10.70
C PHE A 253 18.26 14.05 11.00
N GLU A 254 18.56 15.34 11.12
CA GLU A 254 19.90 15.84 11.44
C GLU A 254 20.31 15.56 12.89
N ASP A 255 19.34 15.58 13.83
CA ASP A 255 19.60 15.27 15.22
C ASP A 255 19.84 13.77 15.51
N ARG A 256 19.76 12.91 14.49
CA ARG A 256 19.99 11.47 14.67
C ARG A 256 21.45 11.19 15.00
N ARG A 257 21.65 10.36 16.01
CA ARG A 257 22.97 9.96 16.49
C ARG A 257 23.44 8.70 15.77
N HIS A 258 23.90 8.88 14.51
CA HIS A 258 24.40 7.77 13.66
C HIS A 258 25.54 6.97 14.30
N ASP A 259 26.30 7.61 15.17
CA ASP A 259 27.38 7.02 15.94
C ASP A 259 26.92 6.02 17.02
N LEU A 260 25.64 6.05 17.39
CA LEU A 260 25.04 5.23 18.44
C LEU A 260 24.03 4.18 17.91
N TYR A 261 23.59 4.31 16.67
CA TYR A 261 22.61 3.38 16.09
C TYR A 261 23.31 2.29 15.29
N SER A 262 22.97 1.04 15.57
CA SER A 262 23.45 -0.14 14.83
C SER A 262 22.52 -0.51 13.68
N LEU A 263 22.11 0.48 12.87
CA LEU A 263 21.16 0.30 11.75
C LEU A 263 21.90 0.27 10.41
#